data_b866c4662607bc4218ddc0837d27ba01
#
_entry.id   b866c4662607bc4218ddc0837d27ba01
#
_cell.length_a   1.000
_cell.length_b   1.000
_cell.length_c   1.000
_cell.angle_alpha   90.00
_cell.angle_beta   90.00
_cell.angle_gamma   90.00
#
_symmetry.space_group_name_H-M   'P 1'
#
loop_
_entity.id
_entity.type
_entity.pdbx_description
1 polymer ?
#
loop_
_entity_poly.entity_id
_entity_poly.type
_entity_poly.pdbx_seq_one_letter_code
_entity_poly.pdbx_strand_id
1 'polypeptide(L)'
;MLVSAKEMLEKAKAGKYAVGQFNINNLEWTKAILLTAQELNSPVILGVSEGAGKYMCGYDTIVGMVKGMIKGLKITVPVALHLDHGSYEGAKACINAGFSSVMFDGSHYPIEENIAKTTELVNACNVLGISLEAEVGSIGGEEDGVVGAGECADPNECKMIADLGVTMLAAGIGNIHGKYPANWAGLNFDVLGAISEKTGDMPLVLHGGTGIPEDMIKRAISLGVSKINVNTECQLSFAAATRAYVEAGKDLQGKGFDPRKLLAPGVAAIKATVKEKMELFGSVGKA
;
A
#
# COMPACT_ATOMS: atom_id res chain seq x y z
N MET A 1 15.49 10.04 1.96
CA MET A 1 16.07 8.73 2.30
C MET A 1 14.92 7.79 2.60
N LEU A 2 15.01 6.50 2.19
CA LEU A 2 13.99 5.52 2.58
C LEU A 2 14.01 5.30 4.09
N VAL A 3 12.81 5.20 4.68
CA VAL A 3 12.62 4.96 6.12
C VAL A 3 11.71 3.74 6.33
N SER A 4 11.82 3.10 7.50
CA SER A 4 10.83 2.11 7.95
C SER A 4 9.44 2.75 8.05
N ALA A 5 8.39 1.99 7.80
CA ALA A 5 7.02 2.47 7.98
C ALA A 5 6.63 2.60 9.46
N LYS A 6 7.40 2.04 10.38
CA LYS A 6 7.04 1.95 11.82
C LYS A 6 6.63 3.30 12.41
N GLU A 7 7.54 4.26 12.42
CA GLU A 7 7.31 5.55 13.09
C GLU A 7 6.15 6.33 12.46
N MET A 8 6.02 6.31 11.11
CA MET A 8 4.93 7.02 10.43
C MET A 8 3.56 6.39 10.74
N LEU A 9 3.49 5.08 10.94
CA LEU A 9 2.23 4.38 11.25
C LEU A 9 1.86 4.49 12.73
N GLU A 10 2.82 4.49 13.64
CA GLU A 10 2.60 4.78 15.06
C GLU A 10 2.04 6.21 15.24
N LYS A 11 2.63 7.20 14.54
CA LYS A 11 2.11 8.57 14.50
C LYS A 11 0.72 8.66 13.88
N ALA A 12 0.48 7.89 12.81
CA ALA A 12 -0.83 7.86 12.14
C ALA A 12 -1.91 7.33 13.08
N LYS A 13 -1.65 6.22 13.76
CA LYS A 13 -2.58 5.66 14.75
C LYS A 13 -2.87 6.62 15.89
N ALA A 14 -1.85 7.17 16.51
CA ALA A 14 -1.99 8.14 17.60
C ALA A 14 -2.72 9.41 17.15
N GLY A 15 -2.47 9.87 15.93
CA GLY A 15 -3.07 11.07 15.34
C GLY A 15 -4.41 10.85 14.66
N LYS A 16 -4.93 9.61 14.63
CA LYS A 16 -6.19 9.22 13.96
C LYS A 16 -6.25 9.68 12.51
N TYR A 17 -5.20 9.38 11.75
CA TYR A 17 -5.13 9.49 10.30
C TYR A 17 -4.51 8.20 9.71
N ALA A 18 -4.52 8.03 8.40
CA ALA A 18 -3.85 6.91 7.77
C ALA A 18 -2.84 7.38 6.73
N VAL A 19 -1.71 6.65 6.61
CA VAL A 19 -0.74 6.85 5.54
C VAL A 19 -1.19 6.06 4.31
N GLY A 20 -1.23 6.71 3.16
CA GLY A 20 -1.54 6.05 1.90
C GLY A 20 -0.38 5.19 1.41
N GLN A 21 -0.67 3.93 1.08
CA GLN A 21 0.20 3.12 0.24
C GLN A 21 -0.33 3.19 -1.19
N PHE A 22 0.52 3.61 -2.12
CA PHE A 22 0.20 3.63 -3.54
C PHE A 22 1.15 2.70 -4.27
N ASN A 23 0.59 1.78 -5.07
CA ASN A 23 1.40 0.83 -5.84
C ASN A 23 2.13 1.54 -6.97
N ILE A 24 3.38 1.14 -7.20
CA ILE A 24 4.22 1.65 -8.29
C ILE A 24 4.51 0.54 -9.30
N ASN A 25 4.43 0.89 -10.59
CA ASN A 25 4.68 -0.05 -11.68
C ASN A 25 5.77 0.44 -12.65
N ASN A 26 6.20 1.70 -12.53
CA ASN A 26 7.21 2.32 -13.40
C ASN A 26 7.66 3.68 -12.85
N LEU A 27 8.50 4.38 -13.61
CA LEU A 27 9.03 5.69 -13.28
C LEU A 27 7.93 6.76 -13.15
N GLU A 28 6.93 6.75 -14.05
CA GLU A 28 5.86 7.75 -14.10
C GLU A 28 4.98 7.70 -12.85
N TRP A 29 4.59 6.49 -12.39
CA TRP A 29 3.87 6.27 -11.14
C TRP A 29 4.64 6.76 -9.95
N THR A 30 5.88 6.29 -9.82
CA THR A 30 6.76 6.65 -8.71
C THR A 30 6.96 8.15 -8.61
N LYS A 31 7.19 8.82 -9.75
CA LYS A 31 7.35 10.28 -9.82
C LYS A 31 6.09 11.02 -9.38
N ALA A 32 4.92 10.60 -9.87
CA ALA A 32 3.65 11.23 -9.54
C ALA A 32 3.38 11.18 -8.04
N ILE A 33 3.55 10.00 -7.42
CA ILE A 33 3.29 9.77 -6.00
C ILE A 33 4.27 10.58 -5.14
N LEU A 34 5.58 10.50 -5.42
CA LEU A 34 6.60 11.22 -4.65
C LEU A 34 6.42 12.74 -4.70
N LEU A 35 6.13 13.31 -5.87
CA LEU A 35 5.91 14.74 -6.00
C LEU A 35 4.64 15.18 -5.27
N THR A 36 3.56 14.40 -5.33
CA THR A 36 2.33 14.73 -4.60
C THR A 36 2.54 14.66 -3.08
N ALA A 37 3.24 13.62 -2.59
CA ALA A 37 3.59 13.51 -1.18
C ALA A 37 4.42 14.71 -0.69
N GLN A 38 5.41 15.15 -1.50
CA GLN A 38 6.23 16.31 -1.19
C GLN A 38 5.42 17.61 -1.20
N GLU A 39 4.57 17.82 -2.21
CA GLU A 39 3.71 19.00 -2.32
C GLU A 39 2.75 19.15 -1.13
N LEU A 40 2.24 18.02 -0.62
CA LEU A 40 1.27 17.98 0.48
C LEU A 40 1.91 17.84 1.86
N ASN A 41 3.23 17.76 1.94
CA ASN A 41 3.95 17.46 3.19
C ASN A 41 3.35 16.22 3.91
N SER A 42 3.15 15.13 3.15
CA SER A 42 2.53 13.89 3.61
C SER A 42 3.55 12.74 3.61
N PRO A 43 3.63 11.91 4.65
CA PRO A 43 4.35 10.64 4.57
C PRO A 43 3.68 9.74 3.53
N VAL A 44 4.45 8.84 2.91
CA VAL A 44 3.94 7.95 1.86
C VAL A 44 4.63 6.59 1.87
N ILE A 45 3.87 5.56 1.48
CA ILE A 45 4.37 4.20 1.26
C ILE A 45 4.24 3.89 -0.24
N LEU A 46 5.35 3.48 -0.86
CA LEU A 46 5.38 3.00 -2.23
C LEU A 46 5.25 1.47 -2.21
N GLY A 47 4.12 0.94 -2.65
CA GLY A 47 3.86 -0.49 -2.70
C GLY A 47 4.38 -1.13 -3.99
N VAL A 48 4.97 -2.31 -3.87
CA VAL A 48 5.47 -3.11 -4.99
C VAL A 48 4.99 -4.54 -4.81
N SER A 49 4.13 -5.03 -5.70
CA SER A 49 3.78 -6.44 -5.72
C SER A 49 4.88 -7.29 -6.38
N GLU A 50 4.85 -8.59 -6.20
CA GLU A 50 5.82 -9.49 -6.87
C GLU A 50 5.70 -9.41 -8.40
N GLY A 51 4.48 -9.24 -8.93
CA GLY A 51 4.24 -9.04 -10.36
C GLY A 51 4.87 -7.74 -10.85
N ALA A 52 4.70 -6.64 -10.12
CA ALA A 52 5.35 -5.37 -10.41
C ALA A 52 6.89 -5.48 -10.30
N GLY A 53 7.39 -6.25 -9.34
CA GLY A 53 8.82 -6.55 -9.21
C GLY A 53 9.40 -7.20 -10.45
N LYS A 54 8.71 -8.20 -10.98
CA LYS A 54 9.09 -8.88 -12.25
C LYS A 54 9.02 -7.93 -13.43
N TYR A 55 7.94 -7.15 -13.53
CA TYR A 55 7.74 -6.18 -14.62
C TYR A 55 8.84 -5.12 -14.66
N MET A 56 9.27 -4.62 -13.49
CA MET A 56 10.30 -3.58 -13.35
C MET A 56 11.74 -4.14 -13.33
N CYS A 57 11.96 -5.37 -13.79
CA CYS A 57 13.27 -6.02 -13.89
C CYS A 57 13.98 -6.33 -12.56
N GLY A 58 13.22 -6.54 -11.51
CA GLY A 58 13.73 -6.99 -10.21
C GLY A 58 13.81 -5.91 -9.13
N TYR A 59 13.95 -6.35 -7.89
CA TYR A 59 13.89 -5.50 -6.71
C TYR A 59 15.05 -4.52 -6.59
N ASP A 60 16.26 -4.90 -7.01
CA ASP A 60 17.43 -4.00 -7.03
C ASP A 60 17.21 -2.80 -7.97
N THR A 61 16.59 -3.05 -9.14
CA THR A 61 16.22 -1.99 -10.10
C THR A 61 15.26 -0.99 -9.45
N ILE A 62 14.26 -1.49 -8.74
CA ILE A 62 13.26 -0.66 -8.06
C ILE A 62 13.91 0.16 -6.93
N VAL A 63 14.73 -0.47 -6.10
CA VAL A 63 15.46 0.23 -5.03
C VAL A 63 16.36 1.32 -5.60
N GLY A 64 17.09 1.02 -6.68
CA GLY A 64 17.95 1.98 -7.38
C GLY A 64 17.14 3.15 -7.94
N MET A 65 16.04 2.89 -8.63
CA MET A 65 15.13 3.88 -9.19
C MET A 65 14.56 4.79 -8.10
N VAL A 66 13.97 4.22 -7.05
CA VAL A 66 13.32 5.00 -5.97
C VAL A 66 14.35 5.85 -5.22
N LYS A 67 15.51 5.30 -4.85
CA LYS A 67 16.59 6.06 -4.19
C LYS A 67 17.10 7.21 -5.08
N GLY A 68 17.28 6.93 -6.38
CA GLY A 68 17.69 7.94 -7.37
C GLY A 68 16.66 9.06 -7.50
N MET A 69 15.38 8.72 -7.53
CA MET A 69 14.28 9.70 -7.63
C MET A 69 14.13 10.54 -6.36
N ILE A 70 14.20 9.94 -5.17
CA ILE A 70 14.16 10.67 -3.89
C ILE A 70 15.26 11.73 -3.87
N LYS A 71 16.50 11.37 -4.28
CA LYS A 71 17.63 12.29 -4.35
C LYS A 71 17.43 13.36 -5.43
N GLY A 72 17.09 12.96 -6.66
CA GLY A 72 16.98 13.86 -7.81
C GLY A 72 15.82 14.86 -7.68
N LEU A 73 14.70 14.44 -7.10
CA LEU A 73 13.52 15.27 -6.86
C LEU A 73 13.59 16.04 -5.52
N LYS A 74 14.65 15.84 -4.74
CA LYS A 74 14.83 16.47 -3.40
C LYS A 74 13.67 16.19 -2.46
N ILE A 75 13.20 14.94 -2.43
CA ILE A 75 12.09 14.51 -1.55
C ILE A 75 12.60 14.49 -0.10
N THR A 76 11.90 15.19 0.77
CA THR A 76 12.23 15.33 2.20
C THR A 76 11.23 14.64 3.11
N VAL A 77 10.00 14.42 2.63
CA VAL A 77 8.97 13.69 3.39
C VAL A 77 9.38 12.22 3.63
N PRO A 78 8.92 11.59 4.71
CA PRO A 78 9.16 10.17 4.96
C PRO A 78 8.57 9.30 3.83
N VAL A 79 9.41 8.42 3.27
CA VAL A 79 9.03 7.48 2.20
C VAL A 79 9.44 6.08 2.62
N ALA A 80 8.49 5.15 2.68
CA ALA A 80 8.80 3.73 2.81
C ALA A 80 8.64 3.03 1.44
N LEU A 81 9.57 2.14 1.11
CA LEU A 81 9.45 1.22 -0.03
C LEU A 81 9.06 -0.14 0.51
N HIS A 82 7.89 -0.63 0.10
CA HIS A 82 7.17 -1.73 0.71
C HIS A 82 6.85 -2.83 -0.29
N LEU A 83 7.16 -4.09 0.04
CA LEU A 83 6.62 -5.25 -0.67
C LEU A 83 5.17 -5.43 -0.27
N ASP A 84 4.27 -5.51 -1.27
CA ASP A 84 2.82 -5.67 -1.11
C ASP A 84 2.42 -7.11 -1.49
N HIS A 85 1.67 -7.80 -0.63
CA HIS A 85 1.29 -9.22 -0.77
C HIS A 85 2.46 -10.15 -1.12
N GLY A 86 3.53 -10.09 -0.31
CA GLY A 86 4.71 -10.89 -0.54
C GLY A 86 4.57 -12.33 -0.07
N SER A 87 5.08 -13.27 -0.88
CA SER A 87 5.38 -14.62 -0.42
C SER A 87 6.52 -14.59 0.61
N TYR A 88 6.72 -15.69 1.33
CA TYR A 88 7.84 -15.81 2.28
C TYR A 88 9.21 -15.57 1.60
N GLU A 89 9.42 -16.12 0.41
CA GLU A 89 10.66 -15.92 -0.34
C GLU A 89 10.74 -14.52 -0.96
N GLY A 90 9.62 -13.95 -1.39
CA GLY A 90 9.52 -12.57 -1.86
C GLY A 90 9.92 -11.56 -0.78
N ALA A 91 9.44 -11.76 0.44
CA ALA A 91 9.80 -10.93 1.59
C ALA A 91 11.32 -10.97 1.86
N LYS A 92 11.93 -12.16 1.87
CA LYS A 92 13.38 -12.32 2.03
C LYS A 92 14.18 -11.65 0.89
N ALA A 93 13.71 -11.81 -0.34
CA ALA A 93 14.36 -11.17 -1.49
C ALA A 93 14.31 -9.64 -1.40
N CYS A 94 13.17 -9.06 -1.02
CA CYS A 94 13.04 -7.61 -0.83
C CYS A 94 13.88 -7.08 0.34
N ILE A 95 13.96 -7.82 1.46
CA ILE A 95 14.86 -7.48 2.58
C ILE A 95 16.31 -7.39 2.07
N ASN A 96 16.76 -8.40 1.32
CA ASN A 96 18.12 -8.44 0.78
C ASN A 96 18.40 -7.32 -0.25
N ALA A 97 17.41 -6.96 -1.07
CA ALA A 97 17.53 -5.87 -2.04
C ALA A 97 17.54 -4.46 -1.40
N GLY A 98 17.15 -4.34 -0.13
CA GLY A 98 17.17 -3.08 0.61
C GLY A 98 15.85 -2.30 0.60
N PHE A 99 14.73 -2.99 0.57
CA PHE A 99 13.42 -2.44 0.92
C PHE A 99 13.42 -1.99 2.37
N SER A 100 12.66 -0.96 2.70
CA SER A 100 12.55 -0.45 4.07
C SER A 100 11.32 -0.99 4.82
N SER A 101 10.47 -1.71 4.10
CA SER A 101 9.23 -2.31 4.59
C SER A 101 8.87 -3.52 3.74
N VAL A 102 8.35 -4.57 4.32
CA VAL A 102 7.88 -5.76 3.59
C VAL A 102 6.60 -6.29 4.21
N MET A 103 5.75 -6.89 3.38
CA MET A 103 4.62 -7.68 3.81
C MET A 103 4.89 -9.16 3.55
N PHE A 104 4.53 -10.00 4.50
CA PHE A 104 4.36 -11.42 4.32
C PHE A 104 2.87 -11.76 4.40
N ASP A 105 2.32 -12.18 3.28
CA ASP A 105 0.95 -12.68 3.22
C ASP A 105 0.93 -14.17 3.58
N GLY A 106 0.73 -14.42 4.86
CA GLY A 106 0.59 -15.77 5.42
C GLY A 106 -0.85 -16.24 5.58
N SER A 107 -1.83 -15.47 5.10
CA SER A 107 -3.26 -15.71 5.32
C SER A 107 -3.77 -17.03 4.75
N HIS A 108 -3.11 -17.56 3.73
CA HIS A 108 -3.44 -18.84 3.10
C HIS A 108 -2.82 -20.07 3.76
N TYR A 109 -1.94 -19.89 4.75
CA TYR A 109 -1.40 -20.98 5.57
C TYR A 109 -2.26 -21.21 6.82
N PRO A 110 -2.20 -22.44 7.40
CA PRO A 110 -2.67 -22.65 8.77
C PRO A 110 -1.99 -21.67 9.73
N ILE A 111 -2.70 -21.25 10.77
CA ILE A 111 -2.20 -20.20 11.68
C ILE A 111 -0.84 -20.54 12.29
N GLU A 112 -0.58 -21.79 12.61
CA GLU A 112 0.72 -22.23 13.17
C GLU A 112 1.87 -22.02 12.18
N GLU A 113 1.64 -22.26 10.89
CA GLU A 113 2.64 -22.02 9.85
C GLU A 113 2.82 -20.54 9.59
N ASN A 114 1.73 -19.75 9.56
CA ASN A 114 1.81 -18.30 9.48
C ASN A 114 2.66 -17.73 10.64
N ILE A 115 2.39 -18.15 11.89
CA ILE A 115 3.16 -17.76 13.07
C ILE A 115 4.64 -18.10 12.91
N ALA A 116 4.97 -19.31 12.50
CA ALA A 116 6.35 -19.76 12.37
C ALA A 116 7.13 -18.90 11.36
N LYS A 117 6.59 -18.73 10.15
CA LYS A 117 7.20 -17.92 9.08
C LYS A 117 7.28 -16.44 9.45
N THR A 118 6.23 -15.89 10.05
CA THR A 118 6.19 -14.49 10.51
C THR A 118 7.26 -14.26 11.58
N THR A 119 7.44 -15.19 12.53
CA THR A 119 8.47 -15.09 13.57
C THR A 119 9.87 -14.99 12.99
N GLU A 120 10.20 -15.80 11.98
CA GLU A 120 11.50 -15.74 11.32
C GLU A 120 11.72 -14.38 10.63
N LEU A 121 10.69 -13.86 9.93
CA LEU A 121 10.77 -12.57 9.26
C LEU A 121 10.83 -11.39 10.25
N VAL A 122 10.11 -11.45 11.38
CA VAL A 122 10.22 -10.46 12.47
C VAL A 122 11.67 -10.35 12.95
N ASN A 123 12.32 -11.48 13.20
CA ASN A 123 13.72 -11.50 13.64
C ASN A 123 14.66 -10.87 12.60
N ALA A 124 14.49 -11.21 11.32
CA ALA A 124 15.30 -10.65 10.25
C ALA A 124 15.08 -9.15 10.09
N CYS A 125 13.81 -8.70 10.09
CA CYS A 125 13.45 -7.31 9.95
C CYS A 125 13.93 -6.45 11.11
N ASN A 126 13.81 -6.93 12.36
CA ASN A 126 14.25 -6.20 13.54
C ASN A 126 15.75 -5.89 13.54
N VAL A 127 16.58 -6.85 13.09
CA VAL A 127 18.03 -6.65 12.98
C VAL A 127 18.39 -5.52 12.01
N LEU A 128 17.61 -5.36 10.95
CA LEU A 128 17.85 -4.39 9.87
C LEU A 128 17.04 -3.09 9.99
N GLY A 129 16.16 -2.98 10.97
CA GLY A 129 15.27 -1.83 11.14
C GLY A 129 14.22 -1.72 10.05
N ILE A 130 13.80 -2.84 9.45
CA ILE A 130 12.78 -2.93 8.41
C ILE A 130 11.42 -3.17 9.07
N SER A 131 10.36 -2.52 8.60
CA SER A 131 8.99 -2.80 9.06
C SER A 131 8.42 -4.04 8.39
N LEU A 132 7.73 -4.86 9.17
CA LEU A 132 7.03 -6.05 8.70
C LEU A 132 5.53 -5.90 8.86
N GLU A 133 4.79 -6.17 7.79
CA GLU A 133 3.35 -6.39 7.76
C GLU A 133 3.06 -7.88 7.69
N ALA A 134 2.05 -8.33 8.45
CA ALA A 134 1.51 -9.68 8.34
C ALA A 134 0.01 -9.62 8.06
N GLU A 135 -0.59 -10.70 7.60
CA GLU A 135 -2.02 -10.79 7.28
C GLU A 135 -2.70 -11.95 8.00
N VAL A 136 -3.95 -11.69 8.44
CA VAL A 136 -4.87 -12.68 9.02
C VAL A 136 -6.25 -12.53 8.36
N GLY A 137 -6.92 -13.64 8.13
CA GLY A 137 -8.10 -13.70 7.28
C GLY A 137 -7.71 -13.62 5.82
N SER A 138 -8.63 -13.29 4.93
CA SER A 138 -8.29 -13.07 3.52
C SER A 138 -8.99 -11.84 2.97
N ILE A 139 -8.28 -11.10 2.11
CA ILE A 139 -8.85 -9.99 1.37
C ILE A 139 -9.50 -10.56 0.11
N GLY A 140 -10.75 -10.17 -0.17
CA GLY A 140 -11.49 -10.66 -1.33
C GLY A 140 -10.96 -10.07 -2.65
N GLY A 141 -11.43 -10.64 -3.78
CA GLY A 141 -11.06 -10.17 -5.12
C GLY A 141 -9.75 -10.73 -5.64
N GLU A 142 -9.17 -10.08 -6.63
CA GLU A 142 -7.95 -10.54 -7.30
C GLU A 142 -6.88 -9.43 -7.26
N GLU A 143 -5.66 -9.81 -6.87
CA GLU A 143 -4.47 -8.98 -7.03
C GLU A 143 -3.30 -9.86 -7.50
N ASP A 144 -2.63 -9.45 -8.59
CA ASP A 144 -1.51 -10.15 -9.25
C ASP A 144 -1.81 -11.64 -9.57
N GLY A 145 -3.07 -11.98 -9.89
CA GLY A 145 -3.49 -13.34 -10.21
C GLY A 145 -3.82 -14.21 -8.99
N VAL A 146 -3.71 -13.67 -7.78
CA VAL A 146 -4.15 -14.33 -6.54
C VAL A 146 -5.58 -13.92 -6.22
N VAL A 147 -6.47 -14.91 -6.08
CA VAL A 147 -7.90 -14.68 -5.76
C VAL A 147 -8.13 -14.99 -4.29
N GLY A 148 -8.57 -13.98 -3.53
CA GLY A 148 -8.93 -14.11 -2.13
C GLY A 148 -10.42 -14.43 -1.94
N ALA A 149 -10.75 -15.25 -0.95
CA ALA A 149 -12.14 -15.59 -0.62
C ALA A 149 -12.88 -14.45 0.13
N GLY A 150 -12.16 -13.52 0.73
CA GLY A 150 -12.75 -12.40 1.49
C GLY A 150 -13.24 -12.81 2.89
N GLU A 151 -12.57 -13.76 3.52
CA GLU A 151 -12.91 -14.22 4.87
C GLU A 151 -12.49 -13.18 5.91
N CYS A 152 -13.42 -12.88 6.83
CA CYS A 152 -13.10 -12.02 7.96
C CYS A 152 -12.06 -12.67 8.89
N ALA A 153 -11.11 -11.87 9.36
CA ALA A 153 -10.08 -12.33 10.28
C ALA A 153 -10.65 -12.69 11.66
N ASP A 154 -10.11 -13.73 12.28
CA ASP A 154 -10.36 -14.02 13.69
C ASP A 154 -9.53 -13.06 14.57
N PRO A 155 -10.19 -12.28 15.48
CA PRO A 155 -9.48 -11.37 16.36
C PRO A 155 -8.46 -12.05 17.30
N ASN A 156 -8.62 -13.35 17.62
CA ASN A 156 -7.63 -14.07 18.43
C ASN A 156 -6.39 -14.41 17.62
N GLU A 157 -6.56 -14.83 16.37
CA GLU A 157 -5.42 -15.05 15.45
C GLU A 157 -4.69 -13.74 15.18
N CYS A 158 -5.43 -12.63 14.99
CA CYS A 158 -4.84 -11.28 14.89
C CYS A 158 -3.97 -10.94 16.09
N LYS A 159 -4.43 -11.26 17.31
CA LYS A 159 -3.66 -11.09 18.54
C LYS A 159 -2.40 -11.95 18.54
N MET A 160 -2.51 -13.21 18.14
CA MET A 160 -1.35 -14.13 18.10
C MET A 160 -0.26 -13.60 17.16
N ILE A 161 -0.62 -13.12 15.98
CA ILE A 161 0.33 -12.54 15.01
C ILE A 161 0.89 -11.21 15.53
N ALA A 162 0.06 -10.34 16.11
CA ALA A 162 0.50 -9.06 16.67
C ALA A 162 1.53 -9.23 17.78
N ASP A 163 1.36 -10.25 18.64
CA ASP A 163 2.27 -10.56 19.75
C ASP A 163 3.66 -11.05 19.30
N LEU A 164 3.83 -11.40 18.04
CA LEU A 164 5.14 -11.74 17.47
C LEU A 164 6.04 -10.50 17.29
N GLY A 165 5.49 -9.31 17.35
CA GLY A 165 6.23 -8.06 17.19
C GLY A 165 6.31 -7.57 15.74
N VAL A 166 5.32 -7.92 14.90
CA VAL A 166 5.13 -7.28 13.59
C VAL A 166 4.90 -5.78 13.76
N THR A 167 5.17 -4.99 12.73
CA THR A 167 5.03 -3.53 12.78
C THR A 167 3.60 -3.08 12.52
N MET A 168 2.86 -3.83 11.71
CA MET A 168 1.50 -3.57 11.31
C MET A 168 0.80 -4.85 10.89
N LEU A 169 -0.52 -4.86 10.97
CA LEU A 169 -1.35 -6.03 10.71
C LEU A 169 -2.45 -5.72 9.71
N ALA A 170 -2.45 -6.43 8.59
CA ALA A 170 -3.56 -6.49 7.65
C ALA A 170 -4.58 -7.53 8.13
N ALA A 171 -5.85 -7.20 8.04
CA ALA A 171 -6.93 -8.08 8.44
C ALA A 171 -8.07 -8.06 7.43
N GLY A 172 -8.58 -9.23 7.05
CA GLY A 172 -9.80 -9.36 6.30
C GLY A 172 -10.98 -8.85 7.13
N ILE A 173 -11.68 -7.85 6.63
CA ILE A 173 -12.87 -7.26 7.26
C ILE A 173 -13.99 -7.01 6.23
N GLY A 174 -14.04 -7.85 5.18
CA GLY A 174 -14.96 -7.70 4.05
C GLY A 174 -14.47 -6.75 2.96
N ASN A 175 -13.22 -6.31 3.03
CA ASN A 175 -12.56 -5.52 1.99
C ASN A 175 -12.16 -6.40 0.80
N ILE A 176 -12.10 -5.77 -0.39
CA ILE A 176 -11.92 -6.45 -1.67
C ILE A 176 -10.89 -5.70 -2.51
N HIS A 177 -9.98 -6.43 -3.16
CA HIS A 177 -9.11 -5.87 -4.19
C HIS A 177 -9.89 -5.57 -5.48
N GLY A 178 -9.52 -4.49 -6.16
CA GLY A 178 -10.16 -4.10 -7.41
C GLY A 178 -11.44 -3.29 -7.22
N LYS A 179 -12.43 -3.56 -8.06
CA LYS A 179 -13.73 -2.85 -8.03
C LYS A 179 -14.72 -3.60 -7.13
N TYR A 180 -15.32 -2.88 -6.22
CA TYR A 180 -16.38 -3.44 -5.37
C TYR A 180 -17.64 -3.73 -6.18
N PRO A 181 -18.27 -4.91 -5.99
CA PRO A 181 -19.54 -5.23 -6.65
C PRO A 181 -20.69 -4.40 -6.05
N ALA A 182 -21.73 -4.17 -6.85
CA ALA A 182 -22.88 -3.34 -6.44
C ALA A 182 -23.62 -3.87 -5.19
N ASN A 183 -23.52 -5.16 -4.90
CA ASN A 183 -24.12 -5.83 -3.74
C ASN A 183 -23.14 -6.01 -2.58
N TRP A 184 -22.01 -5.30 -2.57
CA TRP A 184 -21.07 -5.37 -1.46
C TRP A 184 -21.71 -4.89 -0.15
N ALA A 185 -21.56 -5.68 0.91
CA ALA A 185 -22.21 -5.41 2.19
C ALA A 185 -21.53 -4.31 3.03
N GLY A 186 -20.35 -3.82 2.60
CA GLY A 186 -19.55 -2.88 3.35
C GLY A 186 -18.48 -3.55 4.22
N LEU A 187 -17.67 -2.73 4.89
CA LEU A 187 -16.67 -3.20 5.84
C LEU A 187 -17.34 -3.71 7.13
N ASN A 188 -16.83 -4.80 7.67
CA ASN A 188 -17.27 -5.34 8.95
C ASN A 188 -16.60 -4.62 10.13
N PHE A 189 -17.24 -3.57 10.61
CA PHE A 189 -16.72 -2.73 11.70
C PHE A 189 -16.76 -3.41 13.07
N ASP A 190 -17.61 -4.41 13.26
CA ASP A 190 -17.65 -5.17 14.52
C ASP A 190 -16.41 -6.04 14.63
N VAL A 191 -16.01 -6.71 13.54
CA VAL A 191 -14.74 -7.45 13.48
C VAL A 191 -13.56 -6.51 13.62
N LEU A 192 -13.52 -5.38 12.90
CA LEU A 192 -12.44 -4.39 13.03
C LEU A 192 -12.30 -3.86 14.46
N GLY A 193 -13.42 -3.55 15.14
CA GLY A 193 -13.43 -3.12 16.53
C GLY A 193 -12.85 -4.18 17.48
N ALA A 194 -13.27 -5.44 17.32
CA ALA A 194 -12.76 -6.55 18.11
C ALA A 194 -11.25 -6.80 17.89
N ILE A 195 -10.77 -6.67 16.65
CA ILE A 195 -9.34 -6.75 16.33
C ILE A 195 -8.59 -5.60 17.01
N SER A 196 -9.06 -4.37 16.87
CA SER A 196 -8.43 -3.18 17.47
C SER A 196 -8.34 -3.29 18.98
N GLU A 197 -9.39 -3.79 19.65
CA GLU A 197 -9.39 -4.02 21.08
C GLU A 197 -8.35 -5.05 21.52
N LYS A 198 -8.23 -6.16 20.79
CA LYS A 198 -7.29 -7.26 21.11
C LYS A 198 -5.84 -6.92 20.80
N THR A 199 -5.58 -6.17 19.73
CA THR A 199 -4.23 -5.83 19.26
C THR A 199 -3.69 -4.54 19.85
N GLY A 200 -4.53 -3.75 20.56
CA GLY A 200 -4.11 -2.53 21.27
C GLY A 200 -3.49 -1.49 20.34
N ASP A 201 -2.23 -1.14 20.58
CA ASP A 201 -1.53 -0.09 19.85
C ASP A 201 -1.00 -0.52 18.45
N MET A 202 -1.26 -1.75 18.02
CA MET A 202 -0.86 -2.25 16.71
C MET A 202 -1.49 -1.41 15.58
N PRO A 203 -0.70 -0.79 14.66
CA PRO A 203 -1.24 -0.18 13.45
C PRO A 203 -1.95 -1.20 12.57
N LEU A 204 -3.22 -0.94 12.23
CA LEU A 204 -4.00 -1.81 11.34
C LEU A 204 -3.94 -1.31 9.90
N VAL A 205 -4.00 -2.25 8.96
CA VAL A 205 -3.91 -1.98 7.53
C VAL A 205 -5.22 -2.36 6.84
N LEU A 206 -5.70 -1.46 5.99
CA LEU A 206 -6.84 -1.69 5.11
C LEU A 206 -6.38 -1.81 3.67
N HIS A 207 -6.42 -3.03 3.13
CA HIS A 207 -6.22 -3.30 1.71
C HIS A 207 -7.50 -3.01 0.89
N GLY A 208 -7.35 -2.86 -0.42
CA GLY A 208 -8.49 -2.63 -1.31
C GLY A 208 -9.19 -1.29 -1.10
N GLY A 209 -8.45 -0.23 -0.82
CA GLY A 209 -9.00 1.10 -0.52
C GLY A 209 -9.72 1.81 -1.66
N THR A 210 -9.67 1.24 -2.89
CA THR A 210 -10.32 1.82 -4.07
C THR A 210 -11.84 1.70 -4.00
N GLY A 211 -12.55 2.83 -4.01
CA GLY A 211 -14.03 2.84 -4.11
C GLY A 211 -14.78 2.58 -2.82
N ILE A 212 -14.10 2.47 -1.69
CA ILE A 212 -14.76 2.45 -0.37
C ILE A 212 -15.34 3.84 -0.07
N PRO A 213 -16.61 3.95 0.40
CA PRO A 213 -17.20 5.23 0.79
C PRO A 213 -16.38 5.98 1.83
N GLU A 214 -16.33 7.31 1.72
CA GLU A 214 -15.52 8.17 2.60
C GLU A 214 -15.84 8.02 4.09
N ASP A 215 -17.11 7.87 4.43
CA ASP A 215 -17.56 7.67 5.81
C ASP A 215 -17.05 6.35 6.39
N MET A 216 -17.01 5.29 5.57
CA MET A 216 -16.43 4.01 5.95
C MET A 216 -14.90 4.10 6.15
N ILE A 217 -14.19 4.81 5.27
CA ILE A 217 -12.75 5.08 5.44
C ILE A 217 -12.49 5.83 6.76
N LYS A 218 -13.22 6.91 7.00
CA LYS A 218 -13.08 7.71 8.23
C LYS A 218 -13.39 6.89 9.49
N ARG A 219 -14.41 6.02 9.42
CA ARG A 219 -14.74 5.12 10.52
C ARG A 219 -13.64 4.07 10.75
N ALA A 220 -13.10 3.47 9.69
CA ALA A 220 -12.00 2.51 9.80
C ALA A 220 -10.76 3.15 10.45
N ILE A 221 -10.40 4.37 10.04
CA ILE A 221 -9.31 5.14 10.65
C ILE A 221 -9.57 5.39 12.15
N SER A 222 -10.80 5.77 12.52
CA SER A 222 -11.14 5.99 13.92
C SER A 222 -11.00 4.74 14.80
N LEU A 223 -11.10 3.55 14.18
CA LEU A 223 -10.95 2.23 14.82
C LEU A 223 -9.53 1.66 14.75
N GLY A 224 -8.55 2.43 14.28
CA GLY A 224 -7.13 2.04 14.33
C GLY A 224 -6.46 1.71 13.01
N VAL A 225 -7.18 1.80 11.89
CA VAL A 225 -6.55 1.72 10.55
C VAL A 225 -5.61 2.91 10.38
N SER A 226 -4.33 2.59 10.09
CA SER A 226 -3.25 3.57 10.01
C SER A 226 -2.53 3.54 8.66
N LYS A 227 -2.81 2.53 7.83
CA LYS A 227 -2.31 2.37 6.46
C LYS A 227 -3.48 1.96 5.57
N ILE A 228 -3.60 2.57 4.40
CA ILE A 228 -4.64 2.22 3.41
C ILE A 228 -3.99 2.06 2.04
N ASN A 229 -4.21 0.90 1.40
CA ASN A 229 -3.65 0.57 0.09
C ASN A 229 -4.58 1.03 -1.03
N VAL A 230 -4.03 1.74 -2.01
CA VAL A 230 -4.73 2.23 -3.21
C VAL A 230 -3.91 1.86 -4.46
N ASN A 231 -4.45 1.01 -5.31
CA ASN A 231 -3.84 0.61 -6.57
C ASN A 231 -4.77 0.87 -7.76
N THR A 232 -5.89 0.15 -7.83
CA THR A 232 -6.80 0.13 -8.99
C THR A 232 -7.27 1.53 -9.40
N GLU A 233 -7.54 2.43 -8.46
CA GLU A 233 -8.01 3.77 -8.75
C GLU A 233 -6.96 4.61 -9.50
N CYS A 234 -5.68 4.47 -9.13
CA CYS A 234 -4.59 5.10 -9.88
C CYS A 234 -4.46 4.52 -11.28
N GLN A 235 -4.62 3.20 -11.44
CA GLN A 235 -4.59 2.54 -12.75
C GLN A 235 -5.73 3.03 -13.66
N LEU A 236 -6.94 3.10 -13.13
CA LEU A 236 -8.12 3.56 -13.88
C LEU A 236 -8.01 5.02 -14.30
N SER A 237 -7.56 5.90 -13.40
CA SER A 237 -7.41 7.33 -13.70
C SER A 237 -6.33 7.58 -14.76
N PHE A 238 -5.20 6.87 -14.66
CA PHE A 238 -4.14 6.93 -15.67
C PHE A 238 -4.63 6.46 -17.05
N ALA A 239 -5.29 5.30 -17.09
CA ALA A 239 -5.79 4.71 -18.33
C ALA A 239 -6.83 5.62 -19.01
N ALA A 240 -7.76 6.19 -18.23
CA ALA A 240 -8.78 7.08 -18.74
C ALA A 240 -8.18 8.37 -19.35
N ALA A 241 -7.25 9.01 -18.64
CA ALA A 241 -6.62 10.24 -19.12
C ALA A 241 -5.73 10.00 -20.36
N THR A 242 -5.01 8.89 -20.41
CA THR A 242 -4.19 8.50 -21.57
C THR A 242 -5.08 8.19 -22.78
N ARG A 243 -6.18 7.47 -22.58
CA ARG A 243 -7.16 7.19 -23.64
C ARG A 243 -7.74 8.48 -24.21
N ALA A 244 -8.19 9.40 -23.36
CA ALA A 244 -8.74 10.70 -23.81
C ALA A 244 -7.74 11.52 -24.64
N TYR A 245 -6.43 11.43 -24.29
CA TYR A 245 -5.37 12.08 -25.08
C TYR A 245 -5.26 11.50 -26.50
N VAL A 246 -5.30 10.17 -26.62
CA VAL A 246 -5.24 9.45 -27.91
C VAL A 246 -6.52 9.66 -28.71
N GLU A 247 -7.70 9.52 -28.12
CA GLU A 247 -8.98 9.72 -28.80
C GLU A 247 -9.15 11.17 -29.34
N ALA A 248 -8.54 12.15 -28.67
CA ALA A 248 -8.48 13.53 -29.15
C ALA A 248 -7.44 13.75 -30.27
N GLY A 249 -6.73 12.72 -30.74
CA GLY A 249 -5.71 12.80 -31.81
C GLY A 249 -4.50 13.65 -31.43
N LYS A 250 -4.24 13.87 -30.14
CA LYS A 250 -3.13 14.71 -29.66
C LYS A 250 -1.77 14.06 -29.90
N ASP A 251 -1.71 12.74 -29.90
CA ASP A 251 -0.54 11.94 -30.27
C ASP A 251 -0.11 12.15 -31.73
N LEU A 252 -1.02 12.48 -32.61
CA LEU A 252 -0.76 12.75 -34.04
C LEU A 252 -0.32 14.21 -34.30
N GLN A 253 -0.35 15.11 -33.32
CA GLN A 253 -0.04 16.53 -33.48
C GLN A 253 1.38 16.85 -33.02
N GLY A 254 2.21 17.34 -33.93
CA GLY A 254 3.59 17.71 -33.64
C GLY A 254 4.39 16.52 -33.09
N LYS A 255 4.89 16.63 -31.86
CA LYS A 255 5.59 15.55 -31.12
C LYS A 255 4.70 14.95 -30.02
N GLY A 256 3.40 14.87 -30.22
CA GLY A 256 2.46 14.31 -29.24
C GLY A 256 2.69 12.82 -28.93
N PHE A 257 3.31 12.09 -29.86
CA PHE A 257 3.72 10.68 -29.71
C PHE A 257 4.95 10.46 -28.80
N ASP A 258 5.67 11.53 -28.42
CA ASP A 258 6.80 11.42 -27.48
C ASP A 258 6.27 10.86 -26.15
N PRO A 259 6.84 9.76 -25.61
CA PRO A 259 6.36 9.15 -24.35
C PRO A 259 6.20 10.16 -23.21
N ARG A 260 7.08 11.15 -23.12
CA ARG A 260 7.02 12.20 -22.10
C ARG A 260 5.77 13.08 -22.21
N LYS A 261 5.17 13.18 -23.41
CA LYS A 261 3.92 13.91 -23.68
C LYS A 261 2.70 12.99 -23.64
N LEU A 262 2.84 11.81 -24.24
CA LEU A 262 1.78 10.80 -24.30
C LEU A 262 1.33 10.37 -22.90
N LEU A 263 2.27 10.18 -21.96
CA LEU A 263 2.00 9.73 -20.60
C LEU A 263 1.69 10.88 -19.61
N ALA A 264 1.98 12.13 -19.99
CA ALA A 264 1.79 13.27 -19.09
C ALA A 264 0.35 13.44 -18.54
N PRO A 265 -0.72 13.27 -19.34
CA PRO A 265 -2.09 13.32 -18.80
C PRO A 265 -2.36 12.23 -17.76
N GLY A 266 -1.87 11.02 -17.98
CA GLY A 266 -1.97 9.92 -17.02
C GLY A 266 -1.22 10.23 -15.71
N VAL A 267 -0.02 10.78 -15.79
CA VAL A 267 0.75 11.23 -14.62
C VAL A 267 -0.02 12.28 -13.82
N ALA A 268 -0.63 13.25 -14.51
CA ALA A 268 -1.45 14.29 -13.86
C ALA A 268 -2.68 13.70 -13.17
N ALA A 269 -3.32 12.69 -13.79
CA ALA A 269 -4.47 12.00 -13.20
C ALA A 269 -4.09 11.22 -11.94
N ILE A 270 -2.95 10.50 -11.94
CA ILE A 270 -2.42 9.84 -10.72
C ILE A 270 -2.20 10.86 -9.60
N LYS A 271 -1.55 12.00 -9.90
CA LYS A 271 -1.32 13.06 -8.91
C LYS A 271 -2.63 13.53 -8.27
N ALA A 272 -3.68 13.72 -9.08
CA ALA A 272 -5.00 14.12 -8.58
C ALA A 272 -5.61 13.05 -7.65
N THR A 273 -5.58 11.77 -8.07
CA THR A 273 -6.06 10.65 -7.25
C THR A 273 -5.30 10.53 -5.94
N VAL A 274 -3.96 10.57 -5.97
CA VAL A 274 -3.11 10.48 -4.78
C VAL A 274 -3.39 11.64 -3.81
N LYS A 275 -3.54 12.86 -4.35
CA LYS A 275 -3.91 14.03 -3.55
C LYS A 275 -5.24 13.83 -2.84
N GLU A 276 -6.28 13.45 -3.57
CA GLU A 276 -7.61 13.17 -3.00
C GLU A 276 -7.55 12.15 -1.87
N LYS A 277 -6.80 11.05 -2.05
CA LYS A 277 -6.66 10.02 -1.01
C LYS A 277 -5.87 10.52 0.19
N MET A 278 -4.78 11.27 0.01
CA MET A 278 -4.04 11.84 1.13
C MET A 278 -4.88 12.82 1.95
N GLU A 279 -5.73 13.62 1.28
CA GLU A 279 -6.70 14.51 1.94
C GLU A 279 -7.75 13.70 2.70
N LEU A 280 -8.36 12.68 2.08
CA LEU A 280 -9.36 11.81 2.71
C LEU A 280 -8.80 11.07 3.92
N PHE A 281 -7.56 10.57 3.83
CA PHE A 281 -6.90 9.83 4.90
C PHE A 281 -6.37 10.72 6.03
N GLY A 282 -6.36 12.03 5.82
CA GLY A 282 -5.92 13.02 6.80
C GLY A 282 -4.39 13.10 6.97
N SER A 283 -3.61 12.62 5.99
CA SER A 283 -2.14 12.59 6.06
C SER A 283 -1.44 13.88 5.60
N VAL A 284 -2.17 14.83 5.05
CA VAL A 284 -1.64 16.13 4.61
C VAL A 284 -1.06 16.90 5.79
N GLY A 285 0.19 17.38 5.65
CA GLY A 285 0.90 18.11 6.69
C GLY A 285 1.43 17.24 7.84
N LYS A 286 1.51 15.92 7.67
CA LYS A 286 1.91 14.95 8.71
C LYS A 286 3.32 14.36 8.52
N ALA A 287 4.10 14.86 7.56
CA ALA A 287 5.49 14.45 7.33
C ALA A 287 6.48 14.98 8.36
#